data_52d6014eab7827786e77f2f848b5659e
#
_entry.id   52d6014eab7827786e77f2f848b5659e
#
_cell.length_a   1.000
_cell.length_b   1.000
_cell.length_c   1.000
_cell.angle_alpha   90.00
_cell.angle_beta   90.00
_cell.angle_gamma   90.00
#
_symmetry.space_group_name_H-M   'P 1'
#
loop_
_entity.id
_entity.type
_entity.pdbx_description
1 polymer ?
#
loop_
_entity_poly.entity_id
_entity_poly.type
_entity_poly.pdbx_seq_one_letter_code
_entity_poly.pdbx_strand_id
1 'polypeptide(L)'
;MNQESPQFLNHIVSSLRSIEGITAISLGGSRARGNHTNKSDVDLGIYYNSENPPDLEQLNRLAYELDDKHRVNLITAIGEWGKWINGGGWLVVEGVGVDFLYRDLAKVNRVIDDCHAGQITIDYQPGHPHGFVSSIYMGEIAICQVLDDPDSVLEALKFKTKPYPVGLKHATIDTFAWEISFSLVVAKKAIARDDVVYAAGCCFRSVACMNQVLFTLNEDYLLNEKGAVAIAMFCARADRCECDRF
;
A
#
# COMPACT_ATOMS: atom_id res chain seq x y z
N MET A 1 -9.21 20.42 6.53
CA MET A 1 -9.18 20.35 8.01
C MET A 1 -8.16 19.26 8.33
N ASN A 2 -7.03 19.62 8.96
CA ASN A 2 -6.07 18.64 9.47
C ASN A 2 -6.79 17.86 10.57
N GLN A 3 -7.21 16.63 10.27
CA GLN A 3 -7.65 15.72 11.33
C GLN A 3 -6.38 15.27 12.05
N GLU A 4 -6.28 15.60 13.33
CA GLU A 4 -5.15 15.20 14.17
C GLU A 4 -5.05 13.67 14.20
N SER A 5 -3.83 13.17 14.20
CA SER A 5 -3.57 11.73 14.40
C SER A 5 -4.12 11.32 15.76
N PRO A 6 -4.66 10.09 15.91
CA PRO A 6 -5.16 9.62 17.19
C PRO A 6 -4.12 9.77 18.31
N GLN A 7 -4.53 10.22 19.49
CA GLN A 7 -3.61 10.49 20.62
C GLN A 7 -2.81 9.24 21.02
N PHE A 8 -3.42 8.04 20.88
CA PHE A 8 -2.74 6.77 21.18
C PHE A 8 -1.58 6.43 20.20
N LEU A 9 -1.51 7.08 19.03
CA LEU A 9 -0.49 6.76 18.03
C LEU A 9 0.93 6.97 18.58
N ASN A 10 1.16 8.06 19.30
CA ASN A 10 2.46 8.34 19.89
C ASN A 10 2.87 7.27 20.92
N HIS A 11 1.90 6.76 21.68
CA HIS A 11 2.14 5.66 22.63
C HIS A 11 2.52 4.38 21.89
N ILE A 12 1.78 4.01 20.84
CA ILE A 12 2.11 2.82 20.03
C ILE A 12 3.51 2.94 19.43
N VAL A 13 3.84 4.07 18.82
CA VAL A 13 5.15 4.28 18.19
C VAL A 13 6.29 4.19 19.22
N SER A 14 6.13 4.83 20.40
CA SER A 14 7.15 4.75 21.45
C SER A 14 7.34 3.34 21.99
N SER A 15 6.27 2.56 22.09
CA SER A 15 6.34 1.16 22.52
C SER A 15 6.96 0.25 21.45
N LEU A 16 6.58 0.42 20.19
CA LEU A 16 7.17 -0.33 19.07
C LEU A 16 8.67 -0.07 18.93
N ARG A 17 9.11 1.18 19.11
CA ARG A 17 10.52 1.58 19.04
C ARG A 17 11.42 0.84 20.05
N SER A 18 10.86 0.39 21.17
CA SER A 18 11.61 -0.34 22.19
C SER A 18 11.79 -1.82 21.88
N ILE A 19 11.14 -2.34 20.85
CA ILE A 19 11.21 -3.76 20.46
C ILE A 19 12.43 -4.00 19.61
N GLU A 20 13.25 -4.98 20.00
CA GLU A 20 14.43 -5.37 19.25
C GLU A 20 14.08 -5.81 17.82
N GLY A 21 14.92 -5.44 16.86
CA GLY A 21 14.77 -5.77 15.44
C GLY A 21 13.86 -4.80 14.64
N ILE A 22 13.14 -3.88 15.29
CA ILE A 22 12.43 -2.80 14.58
C ILE A 22 13.44 -1.70 14.26
N THR A 23 13.57 -1.39 12.96
CA THR A 23 14.51 -0.39 12.45
C THR A 23 13.83 0.97 12.22
N ALA A 24 12.60 0.97 11.69
CA ALA A 24 11.85 2.18 11.46
C ALA A 24 10.34 1.92 11.46
N ILE A 25 9.55 2.99 11.67
CA ILE A 25 8.09 2.93 11.74
C ILE A 25 7.51 4.03 10.86
N SER A 26 6.48 3.69 10.07
CA SER A 26 5.75 4.67 9.27
C SER A 26 4.24 4.56 9.46
N LEU A 27 3.54 5.66 9.22
CA LEU A 27 2.10 5.68 8.98
C LEU A 27 1.86 5.54 7.48
N GLY A 28 1.01 4.61 7.09
CA GLY A 28 0.63 4.31 5.71
C GLY A 28 -0.84 4.60 5.39
N GLY A 29 -1.32 3.96 4.34
CA GLY A 29 -2.71 3.91 3.95
C GLY A 29 -3.38 5.26 3.68
N SER A 30 -4.68 5.31 3.93
CA SER A 30 -5.51 6.49 3.69
C SER A 30 -5.13 7.68 4.57
N ARG A 31 -4.62 7.42 5.78
CA ARG A 31 -4.18 8.48 6.70
C ARG A 31 -2.93 9.18 6.20
N ALA A 32 -1.97 8.44 5.69
CA ALA A 32 -0.77 9.02 5.09
C ALA A 32 -1.09 9.80 3.81
N ARG A 33 -2.04 9.32 2.99
CA ARG A 33 -2.51 9.99 1.78
C ARG A 33 -3.38 11.23 2.06
N GLY A 34 -3.93 11.37 3.27
CA GLY A 34 -4.77 12.50 3.66
C GLY A 34 -6.24 12.42 3.18
N ASN A 35 -6.69 11.24 2.74
CA ASN A 35 -8.07 10.99 2.28
C ASN A 35 -8.87 10.09 3.22
N HIS A 36 -8.40 9.92 4.46
CA HIS A 36 -9.05 9.12 5.49
C HIS A 36 -10.34 9.75 6.02
N THR A 37 -11.17 8.92 6.62
CA THR A 37 -12.35 9.29 7.40
C THR A 37 -12.17 8.90 8.87
N ASN A 38 -13.07 9.30 9.74
CA ASN A 38 -13.04 8.88 11.16
C ASN A 38 -13.19 7.37 11.36
N LYS A 39 -13.57 6.62 10.31
CA LYS A 39 -13.69 5.15 10.32
C LYS A 39 -12.50 4.45 9.70
N SER A 40 -11.52 5.19 9.21
CA SER A 40 -10.34 4.62 8.59
C SER A 40 -9.39 4.06 9.63
N ASP A 41 -8.88 2.88 9.37
CA ASP A 41 -7.86 2.22 10.17
C ASP A 41 -6.55 3.03 10.19
N VAL A 42 -5.67 2.69 11.10
CA VAL A 42 -4.31 3.21 11.22
C VAL A 42 -3.36 2.14 10.71
N ASP A 43 -2.79 2.33 9.54
CA ASP A 43 -1.84 1.39 8.93
C ASP A 43 -0.41 1.75 9.36
N LEU A 44 0.25 0.88 10.14
CA LEU A 44 1.62 1.06 10.59
C LEU A 44 2.57 0.10 9.88
N GLY A 45 3.47 0.66 9.08
CA GLY A 45 4.59 -0.09 8.50
C GLY A 45 5.68 -0.29 9.55
N ILE A 46 6.00 -1.54 9.86
CA ILE A 46 7.08 -1.95 10.77
C ILE A 46 8.23 -2.45 9.92
N TYR A 47 9.28 -1.65 9.81
CA TYR A 47 10.43 -1.94 8.96
C TYR A 47 11.54 -2.62 9.77
N TYR A 48 12.16 -3.62 9.15
CA TYR A 48 13.20 -4.42 9.79
C TYR A 48 14.25 -4.91 8.77
N ASN A 49 15.39 -5.36 9.27
CA ASN A 49 16.39 -6.08 8.50
C ASN A 49 16.18 -7.58 8.66
N SER A 50 16.19 -8.36 7.56
CA SER A 50 16.00 -9.81 7.59
C SER A 50 17.06 -10.56 8.42
N GLU A 51 18.24 -9.97 8.61
CA GLU A 51 19.30 -10.52 9.49
C GLU A 51 19.01 -10.32 10.98
N ASN A 52 18.20 -9.32 11.33
CA ASN A 52 17.76 -9.02 12.69
C ASN A 52 16.25 -8.72 12.69
N PRO A 53 15.38 -9.75 12.57
CA PRO A 53 13.93 -9.56 12.50
C PRO A 53 13.37 -9.12 13.86
N PRO A 54 12.15 -8.53 13.87
CA PRO A 54 11.48 -8.13 15.11
C PRO A 54 11.27 -9.29 16.07
N ASP A 55 11.43 -9.03 17.37
CA ASP A 55 11.03 -9.96 18.42
C ASP A 55 9.51 -10.11 18.46
N LEU A 56 9.00 -11.19 17.87
CA LEU A 56 7.56 -11.46 17.75
C LEU A 56 6.90 -11.73 19.11
N GLU A 57 7.63 -12.19 20.13
CA GLU A 57 7.07 -12.39 21.46
C GLU A 57 6.82 -11.03 22.15
N GLN A 58 7.76 -10.10 22.00
CA GLN A 58 7.56 -8.72 22.48
C GLN A 58 6.43 -8.04 21.73
N LEU A 59 6.35 -8.19 20.39
CA LEU A 59 5.24 -7.67 19.60
C LEU A 59 3.89 -8.26 20.05
N ASN A 60 3.81 -9.55 20.31
CA ASN A 60 2.57 -10.18 20.80
C ASN A 60 2.16 -9.66 22.19
N ARG A 61 3.11 -9.44 23.09
CA ARG A 61 2.82 -8.84 24.39
C ARG A 61 2.29 -7.42 24.23
N LEU A 62 2.96 -6.60 23.43
CA LEU A 62 2.52 -5.24 23.14
C LEU A 62 1.13 -5.24 22.48
N ALA A 63 0.89 -6.10 21.50
CA ALA A 63 -0.40 -6.19 20.83
C ALA A 63 -1.53 -6.57 21.79
N TYR A 64 -1.27 -7.49 22.73
CA TYR A 64 -2.21 -7.86 23.79
C TYR A 64 -2.51 -6.68 24.73
N GLU A 65 -1.50 -5.90 25.10
CA GLU A 65 -1.66 -4.74 25.99
C GLU A 65 -2.45 -3.61 25.32
N LEU A 66 -2.23 -3.39 24.02
CA LEU A 66 -2.86 -2.33 23.25
C LEU A 66 -4.29 -2.67 22.83
N ASP A 67 -4.58 -3.93 22.54
CA ASP A 67 -5.88 -4.34 22.01
C ASP A 67 -7.00 -4.19 23.04
N ASP A 68 -8.06 -3.49 22.70
CA ASP A 68 -9.20 -3.21 23.59
C ASP A 68 -9.81 -4.45 24.24
N LYS A 69 -9.68 -5.61 23.62
CA LYS A 69 -10.20 -6.89 24.09
C LYS A 69 -9.11 -7.80 24.64
N HIS A 70 -7.86 -7.35 24.67
CA HIS A 70 -6.71 -8.13 25.09
C HIS A 70 -6.66 -9.51 24.41
N ARG A 71 -6.87 -9.54 23.10
CA ARG A 71 -6.84 -10.77 22.32
C ARG A 71 -5.40 -11.30 22.23
N VAL A 72 -5.26 -12.61 22.33
CA VAL A 72 -3.96 -13.29 22.23
C VAL A 72 -3.66 -13.69 20.78
N ASN A 73 -2.38 -13.85 20.46
CA ASN A 73 -1.91 -14.33 19.16
C ASN A 73 -2.39 -13.46 17.98
N LEU A 74 -2.37 -12.13 18.16
CA LEU A 74 -2.73 -11.18 17.09
C LEU A 74 -1.60 -11.00 16.08
N ILE A 75 -0.37 -11.28 16.50
CA ILE A 75 0.83 -11.08 15.71
C ILE A 75 1.17 -12.38 14.97
N THR A 76 1.32 -12.30 13.66
CA THR A 76 1.64 -13.44 12.81
C THR A 76 3.16 -13.63 12.67
N ALA A 77 3.55 -14.81 12.21
CA ALA A 77 4.93 -15.03 11.79
C ALA A 77 5.28 -14.21 10.54
N ILE A 78 6.57 -13.90 10.39
CA ILE A 78 7.08 -13.26 9.18
C ILE A 78 6.86 -14.18 7.99
N GLY A 79 6.30 -13.66 6.91
CA GLY A 79 5.97 -14.43 5.70
C GLY A 79 4.60 -15.11 5.72
N GLU A 80 3.89 -15.15 6.85
CA GLU A 80 2.63 -15.88 6.99
C GLU A 80 1.50 -15.35 6.08
N TRP A 81 1.47 -14.04 5.83
CA TRP A 81 0.49 -13.43 4.91
C TRP A 81 0.96 -13.38 3.45
N GLY A 82 1.95 -14.20 3.12
CA GLY A 82 2.44 -14.35 1.76
C GLY A 82 3.59 -13.41 1.41
N LYS A 83 4.03 -13.56 0.17
CA LYS A 83 5.23 -12.91 -0.36
C LYS A 83 5.24 -11.39 -0.21
N TRP A 84 4.09 -10.72 -0.36
CA TRP A 84 4.02 -9.26 -0.46
C TRP A 84 3.55 -8.58 0.82
N ILE A 85 2.51 -9.08 1.46
CA ILE A 85 2.04 -8.48 2.71
C ILE A 85 2.97 -8.85 3.87
N ASN A 86 3.60 -10.03 3.78
CA ASN A 86 4.63 -10.51 4.68
C ASN A 86 4.11 -10.95 6.06
N GLY A 87 3.24 -10.20 6.69
CA GLY A 87 2.65 -10.49 8.00
C GLY A 87 2.46 -9.22 8.82
N GLY A 88 1.98 -9.38 10.03
CA GLY A 88 1.69 -8.28 10.94
C GLY A 88 0.65 -8.65 11.99
N GLY A 89 -0.26 -7.73 12.28
CA GLY A 89 -1.35 -7.94 13.22
C GLY A 89 -2.48 -6.95 13.04
N TRP A 90 -3.70 -7.37 13.39
CA TRP A 90 -4.89 -6.53 13.36
C TRP A 90 -5.41 -6.29 14.78
N LEU A 91 -5.22 -5.08 15.29
CA LEU A 91 -5.60 -4.65 16.61
C LEU A 91 -6.82 -3.74 16.55
N VAL A 92 -7.46 -3.54 17.69
CA VAL A 92 -8.42 -2.45 17.92
C VAL A 92 -7.94 -1.68 19.13
N VAL A 93 -7.65 -0.40 18.97
CA VAL A 93 -7.13 0.47 20.04
C VAL A 93 -8.03 1.68 20.16
N GLU A 94 -8.63 1.89 21.33
CA GLU A 94 -9.61 2.96 21.58
C GLU A 94 -10.74 2.98 20.53
N GLY A 95 -11.20 1.79 20.11
CA GLY A 95 -12.25 1.62 19.13
C GLY A 95 -11.83 1.84 17.67
N VAL A 96 -10.55 2.08 17.40
CA VAL A 96 -9.99 2.29 16.05
C VAL A 96 -9.20 1.05 15.62
N GLY A 97 -9.40 0.58 14.40
CA GLY A 97 -8.56 -0.47 13.80
C GLY A 97 -7.11 0.01 13.64
N VAL A 98 -6.16 -0.82 14.05
CA VAL A 98 -4.72 -0.56 13.90
C VAL A 98 -4.08 -1.79 13.28
N ASP A 99 -3.53 -1.60 12.09
CA ASP A 99 -2.90 -2.64 11.31
C ASP A 99 -1.37 -2.52 11.41
N PHE A 100 -0.71 -3.56 11.91
CA PHE A 100 0.74 -3.70 11.82
C PHE A 100 1.09 -4.45 10.55
N LEU A 101 2.02 -3.92 9.76
CA LEU A 101 2.44 -4.49 8.49
C LEU A 101 3.97 -4.58 8.44
N TYR A 102 4.49 -5.81 8.32
CA TYR A 102 5.94 -6.02 8.26
C TYR A 102 6.52 -5.65 6.90
N ARG A 103 7.64 -4.95 6.90
CA ARG A 103 8.37 -4.60 5.68
C ARG A 103 9.87 -4.87 5.85
N ASP A 104 10.38 -5.83 5.10
CA ASP A 104 11.82 -6.10 4.98
C ASP A 104 12.48 -5.00 4.16
N LEU A 105 13.40 -4.24 4.78
CA LEU A 105 14.09 -3.12 4.15
C LEU A 105 14.88 -3.51 2.92
N ALA A 106 15.55 -4.66 2.94
CA ALA A 106 16.33 -5.14 1.80
C ALA A 106 15.41 -5.43 0.60
N LYS A 107 14.25 -6.00 0.85
CA LYS A 107 13.24 -6.26 -0.18
C LYS A 107 12.62 -4.97 -0.70
N VAL A 108 12.26 -4.04 0.20
CA VAL A 108 11.71 -2.73 -0.20
C VAL A 108 12.69 -1.99 -1.10
N ASN A 109 13.96 -1.91 -0.69
CA ASN A 109 15.00 -1.24 -1.48
C ASN A 109 15.16 -1.88 -2.86
N ARG A 110 15.23 -3.22 -2.93
CA ARG A 110 15.34 -3.95 -4.20
C ARG A 110 14.17 -3.64 -5.13
N VAL A 111 12.94 -3.67 -4.62
CA VAL A 111 11.75 -3.38 -5.43
C VAL A 111 11.76 -1.93 -5.93
N ILE A 112 12.26 -0.97 -5.16
CA ILE A 112 12.43 0.41 -5.62
C ILE A 112 13.45 0.47 -6.77
N ASP A 113 14.59 -0.22 -6.63
CA ASP A 113 15.61 -0.27 -7.68
C ASP A 113 15.07 -0.97 -8.95
N ASP A 114 14.29 -2.05 -8.80
CA ASP A 114 13.58 -2.73 -9.91
C ASP A 114 12.59 -1.77 -10.61
N CYS A 115 11.84 -0.96 -9.86
CA CYS A 115 10.95 0.05 -10.42
C CYS A 115 11.71 1.10 -11.26
N HIS A 116 12.87 1.55 -10.81
CA HIS A 116 13.73 2.44 -11.60
C HIS A 116 14.19 1.79 -12.89
N ALA A 117 14.49 0.50 -12.86
CA ALA A 117 14.86 -0.30 -14.03
C ALA A 117 13.67 -0.66 -14.95
N GLY A 118 12.45 -0.27 -14.60
CA GLY A 118 11.23 -0.64 -15.33
C GLY A 118 10.85 -2.11 -15.19
N GLN A 119 11.24 -2.75 -14.09
CA GLN A 119 10.91 -4.14 -13.78
C GLN A 119 9.79 -4.18 -12.76
N ILE A 120 8.60 -4.64 -13.16
CA ILE A 120 7.45 -4.85 -12.29
C ILE A 120 6.95 -6.29 -12.41
N THR A 121 6.38 -6.80 -11.32
CA THR A 121 5.71 -8.10 -11.29
C THR A 121 4.29 -7.96 -10.77
N ILE A 122 3.42 -8.90 -11.17
CA ILE A 122 2.06 -9.03 -10.67
C ILE A 122 1.94 -10.42 -10.07
N ASP A 123 1.61 -10.49 -8.81
CA ASP A 123 1.48 -11.75 -8.10
C ASP A 123 0.08 -11.86 -7.46
N TYR A 124 -0.41 -13.09 -7.31
CA TYR A 124 -1.60 -13.32 -6.49
C TYR A 124 -1.33 -12.98 -5.03
N GLN A 125 -2.21 -12.16 -4.46
CA GLN A 125 -2.18 -11.80 -3.05
C GLN A 125 -3.61 -11.58 -2.55
N PRO A 126 -4.08 -12.29 -1.51
CA PRO A 126 -5.36 -12.00 -0.88
C PRO A 126 -5.47 -10.51 -0.50
N GLY A 127 -6.64 -9.92 -0.71
CA GLY A 127 -6.87 -8.48 -0.51
C GLY A 127 -6.57 -7.61 -1.74
N HIS A 128 -5.94 -8.16 -2.78
CA HIS A 128 -5.67 -7.50 -4.06
C HIS A 128 -6.29 -8.30 -5.21
N PRO A 129 -7.59 -8.11 -5.51
CA PRO A 129 -8.29 -8.91 -6.52
C PRO A 129 -7.78 -8.71 -7.96
N HIS A 130 -7.12 -7.58 -8.25
CA HIS A 130 -6.40 -7.37 -9.51
C HIS A 130 -5.08 -8.14 -9.57
N GLY A 131 -4.47 -8.34 -8.42
CA GLY A 131 -3.11 -8.81 -8.18
C GLY A 131 -2.26 -7.73 -7.52
N PHE A 132 -1.30 -8.15 -6.72
CA PHE A 132 -0.33 -7.27 -6.10
C PHE A 132 0.73 -6.89 -7.12
N VAL A 133 0.76 -5.63 -7.52
CA VAL A 133 1.82 -5.09 -8.38
C VAL A 133 3.00 -4.69 -7.50
N SER A 134 4.20 -5.15 -7.82
CA SER A 134 5.39 -4.93 -6.97
C SER A 134 5.66 -3.45 -6.67
N SER A 135 5.33 -2.55 -7.60
CA SER A 135 5.47 -1.09 -7.45
C SER A 135 4.67 -0.50 -6.28
N ILE A 136 3.73 -1.25 -5.68
CA ILE A 136 3.02 -0.85 -4.46
C ILE A 136 4.02 -0.53 -3.34
N TYR A 137 5.10 -1.29 -3.18
CA TYR A 137 6.12 -1.02 -2.18
C TYR A 137 6.79 0.36 -2.36
N MET A 138 7.09 0.72 -3.61
CA MET A 138 7.61 2.07 -3.91
C MET A 138 6.57 3.14 -3.58
N GLY A 139 5.31 2.90 -3.91
CA GLY A 139 4.20 3.79 -3.59
C GLY A 139 3.98 3.94 -2.08
N GLU A 140 4.06 2.85 -1.31
CA GLU A 140 3.98 2.90 0.15
C GLU A 140 5.07 3.84 0.72
N ILE A 141 6.32 3.70 0.28
CA ILE A 141 7.43 4.57 0.70
C ILE A 141 7.20 6.01 0.26
N ALA A 142 6.75 6.26 -0.97
CA ALA A 142 6.51 7.61 -1.46
C ALA A 142 5.49 8.38 -0.63
N ILE A 143 4.42 7.71 -0.20
CA ILE A 143 3.25 8.30 0.44
C ILE A 143 3.37 8.30 1.97
N CYS A 144 4.05 7.32 2.57
CA CYS A 144 4.08 7.15 4.01
C CYS A 144 4.54 8.42 4.75
N GLN A 145 4.05 8.59 5.98
CA GLN A 145 4.60 9.55 6.94
C GLN A 145 5.56 8.80 7.86
N VAL A 146 6.79 9.25 7.91
CA VAL A 146 7.80 8.66 8.81
C VAL A 146 7.46 9.05 10.24
N LEU A 147 7.34 8.06 11.13
CA LEU A 147 7.02 8.25 12.54
C LEU A 147 8.24 8.04 13.44
N ASP A 148 9.10 7.07 13.09
CA ASP A 148 10.37 6.81 13.73
C ASP A 148 11.37 6.27 12.69
N ASP A 149 12.54 6.87 12.57
CA ASP A 149 13.57 6.52 11.59
C ASP A 149 14.95 7.04 12.05
N PRO A 150 15.49 6.50 13.15
CA PRO A 150 16.72 7.01 13.77
C PRO A 150 17.93 6.99 12.83
N ASP A 151 17.98 6.03 11.92
CA ASP A 151 19.08 5.85 10.95
C ASP A 151 18.78 6.46 9.58
N SER A 152 17.66 7.18 9.43
CA SER A 152 17.23 7.83 8.20
C SER A 152 17.09 6.88 6.99
N VAL A 153 16.75 5.61 7.24
CA VAL A 153 16.63 4.59 6.19
C VAL A 153 15.38 4.80 5.33
N LEU A 154 14.26 5.18 5.94
CA LEU A 154 13.02 5.49 5.22
C LEU A 154 13.14 6.80 4.44
N GLU A 155 13.77 7.81 5.03
CA GLU A 155 14.00 9.08 4.33
C GLU A 155 14.88 8.87 3.10
N ALA A 156 15.94 8.03 3.19
CA ALA A 156 16.77 7.68 2.04
C ALA A 156 15.98 6.94 0.95
N LEU A 157 15.10 6.02 1.32
CA LEU A 157 14.21 5.33 0.38
C LEU A 157 13.19 6.30 -0.25
N LYS A 158 12.59 7.21 0.54
CA LYS A 158 11.68 8.25 0.04
C LYS A 158 12.35 9.14 -1.01
N PHE A 159 13.60 9.49 -0.82
CA PHE A 159 14.34 10.27 -1.80
C PHE A 159 14.40 9.57 -3.17
N LYS A 160 14.50 8.24 -3.20
CA LYS A 160 14.49 7.45 -4.45
C LYS A 160 13.12 7.46 -5.16
N THR A 161 12.03 7.80 -4.47
CA THR A 161 10.69 7.78 -5.08
C THR A 161 10.35 9.04 -5.87
N LYS A 162 11.20 10.05 -5.83
CA LYS A 162 11.00 11.34 -6.53
C LYS A 162 12.28 11.76 -7.25
N PRO A 163 12.18 12.22 -8.53
CA PRO A 163 10.96 12.24 -9.36
C PRO A 163 10.41 10.85 -9.64
N TYR A 164 9.15 10.76 -10.10
CA TYR A 164 8.54 9.48 -10.49
C TYR A 164 9.39 8.79 -11.56
N PRO A 165 9.77 7.51 -11.42
CA PRO A 165 10.72 6.88 -12.33
C PRO A 165 10.15 6.70 -13.74
N VAL A 166 10.88 7.16 -14.75
CA VAL A 166 10.51 7.01 -16.17
C VAL A 166 10.43 5.52 -16.55
N GLY A 167 11.33 4.68 -16.03
CA GLY A 167 11.30 3.24 -16.23
C GLY A 167 9.99 2.61 -15.74
N LEU A 168 9.56 2.96 -14.52
CA LEU A 168 8.28 2.50 -13.97
C LEU A 168 7.10 2.99 -14.83
N LYS A 169 7.14 4.25 -15.28
CA LYS A 169 6.08 4.83 -16.12
C LYS A 169 5.87 4.03 -17.38
N HIS A 170 6.92 3.72 -18.11
CA HIS A 170 6.86 2.93 -19.34
C HIS A 170 6.40 1.50 -19.05
N ALA A 171 7.02 0.83 -18.08
CA ALA A 171 6.68 -0.55 -17.73
C ALA A 171 5.21 -0.71 -17.32
N THR A 172 4.66 0.23 -16.55
CA THR A 172 3.25 0.19 -16.14
C THR A 172 2.32 0.39 -17.34
N ILE A 173 2.59 1.36 -18.21
CA ILE A 173 1.78 1.60 -19.41
C ILE A 173 1.83 0.38 -20.33
N ASP A 174 3.01 -0.15 -20.62
CA ASP A 174 3.18 -1.30 -21.52
C ASP A 174 2.49 -2.56 -20.97
N THR A 175 2.53 -2.74 -19.65
CA THR A 175 1.91 -3.90 -19.00
C THR A 175 0.38 -3.82 -19.01
N PHE A 176 -0.21 -2.65 -18.79
CA PHE A 176 -1.64 -2.55 -18.48
C PHE A 176 -2.50 -1.91 -19.57
N ALA A 177 -1.95 -1.03 -20.43
CA ALA A 177 -2.79 -0.25 -21.36
C ALA A 177 -3.53 -1.13 -22.38
N TRP A 178 -2.88 -2.14 -22.94
CA TRP A 178 -3.48 -3.05 -23.92
C TRP A 178 -4.61 -3.88 -23.33
N GLU A 179 -4.51 -4.24 -22.05
CA GLU A 179 -5.47 -5.12 -21.39
C GLU A 179 -6.81 -4.41 -21.12
N ILE A 180 -6.85 -3.09 -21.10
CA ILE A 180 -8.07 -2.30 -20.91
C ILE A 180 -9.13 -2.69 -21.94
N SER A 181 -8.78 -2.55 -23.23
CA SER A 181 -9.68 -2.89 -24.33
C SER A 181 -9.89 -4.39 -24.50
N PHE A 182 -8.83 -5.18 -24.32
CA PHE A 182 -8.90 -6.63 -24.39
C PHE A 182 -9.93 -7.21 -23.40
N SER A 183 -9.87 -6.80 -22.13
CA SER A 183 -10.80 -7.26 -21.10
C SER A 183 -12.26 -6.91 -21.45
N LEU A 184 -12.52 -5.73 -22.05
CA LEU A 184 -13.87 -5.36 -22.49
C LEU A 184 -14.37 -6.21 -23.68
N VAL A 185 -13.49 -6.58 -24.60
CA VAL A 185 -13.84 -7.50 -25.70
C VAL A 185 -14.23 -8.88 -25.14
N VAL A 186 -13.49 -9.37 -24.14
CA VAL A 186 -13.80 -10.64 -23.49
C VAL A 186 -15.12 -10.54 -22.70
N ALA A 187 -15.35 -9.44 -21.98
CA ALA A 187 -16.62 -9.20 -21.27
C ALA A 187 -17.84 -9.27 -22.21
N LYS A 188 -17.75 -8.65 -23.40
CA LYS A 188 -18.84 -8.72 -24.41
C LYS A 188 -19.15 -10.16 -24.83
N LYS A 189 -18.13 -11.01 -24.98
CA LYS A 189 -18.33 -12.43 -25.31
C LYS A 189 -18.97 -13.21 -24.17
N ALA A 190 -18.65 -12.87 -22.92
CA ALA A 190 -19.26 -13.46 -21.74
C ALA A 190 -20.76 -13.10 -21.61
N ILE A 191 -21.09 -11.83 -21.82
CA ILE A 191 -22.49 -11.36 -21.83
C ILE A 191 -23.33 -12.10 -22.88
N ALA A 192 -22.78 -12.32 -24.07
CA ALA A 192 -23.47 -13.08 -25.13
C ALA A 192 -23.75 -14.56 -24.77
N ARG A 193 -23.20 -15.04 -23.66
CA ARG A 193 -23.37 -16.40 -23.12
C ARG A 193 -24.09 -16.40 -21.76
N ASP A 194 -24.62 -15.25 -21.32
CA ASP A 194 -25.24 -15.05 -20.01
C ASP A 194 -24.30 -15.35 -18.82
N ASP A 195 -22.97 -15.30 -19.04
CA ASP A 195 -21.97 -15.49 -17.97
C ASP A 195 -21.68 -14.16 -17.28
N VAL A 196 -22.57 -13.78 -16.36
CA VAL A 196 -22.51 -12.51 -15.63
C VAL A 196 -21.27 -12.41 -14.74
N VAL A 197 -20.87 -13.50 -14.10
CA VAL A 197 -19.72 -13.52 -13.16
C VAL A 197 -18.43 -13.27 -13.91
N TYR A 198 -18.21 -13.97 -15.01
CA TYR A 198 -17.02 -13.78 -15.84
C TYR A 198 -17.00 -12.38 -16.51
N ALA A 199 -18.16 -11.89 -16.97
CA ALA A 199 -18.29 -10.53 -17.50
C ALA A 199 -17.92 -9.48 -16.46
N ALA A 200 -18.42 -9.60 -15.23
CA ALA A 200 -18.09 -8.69 -14.13
C ALA A 200 -16.59 -8.70 -13.80
N GLY A 201 -15.97 -9.88 -13.76
CA GLY A 201 -14.52 -10.02 -13.55
C GLY A 201 -13.72 -9.33 -14.65
N CYS A 202 -14.11 -9.48 -15.91
CA CYS A 202 -13.46 -8.80 -17.03
C CYS A 202 -13.63 -7.27 -16.97
N CYS A 203 -14.81 -6.78 -16.60
CA CYS A 203 -15.04 -5.35 -16.42
C CYS A 203 -14.18 -4.79 -15.27
N PHE A 204 -14.14 -5.49 -14.13
CA PHE A 204 -13.26 -5.13 -13.02
C PHE A 204 -11.80 -5.07 -13.46
N ARG A 205 -11.32 -6.08 -14.20
CA ARG A 205 -9.95 -6.13 -14.72
C ARG A 205 -9.63 -4.94 -15.61
N SER A 206 -10.53 -4.59 -16.54
CA SER A 206 -10.38 -3.40 -17.39
C SER A 206 -10.23 -2.11 -16.58
N VAL A 207 -11.09 -1.91 -15.56
CA VAL A 207 -11.04 -0.72 -14.68
C VAL A 207 -9.75 -0.71 -13.86
N ALA A 208 -9.32 -1.86 -13.34
CA ALA A 208 -8.08 -1.95 -12.57
C ALA A 208 -6.85 -1.59 -13.42
N CYS A 209 -6.77 -2.11 -14.65
CA CYS A 209 -5.72 -1.73 -15.61
C CYS A 209 -5.76 -0.23 -15.96
N MET A 210 -6.96 0.32 -16.15
CA MET A 210 -7.13 1.76 -16.39
C MET A 210 -6.61 2.60 -15.22
N ASN A 211 -6.88 2.21 -13.99
CA ASN A 211 -6.36 2.90 -12.81
C ASN A 211 -4.83 2.86 -12.76
N GLN A 212 -4.18 1.73 -13.05
CA GLN A 212 -2.72 1.64 -13.14
C GLN A 212 -2.16 2.66 -14.12
N VAL A 213 -2.75 2.76 -15.31
CA VAL A 213 -2.31 3.70 -16.35
C VAL A 213 -2.56 5.15 -15.95
N LEU A 214 -3.76 5.47 -15.40
CA LEU A 214 -4.10 6.83 -15.00
C LEU A 214 -3.20 7.36 -13.88
N PHE A 215 -2.97 6.58 -12.84
CA PHE A 215 -2.06 6.98 -11.76
C PHE A 215 -0.66 7.22 -12.29
N THR A 216 -0.15 6.31 -13.13
CA THR A 216 1.17 6.42 -13.74
C THR A 216 1.32 7.64 -14.66
N LEU A 217 0.30 7.98 -15.45
CA LEU A 217 0.32 9.19 -16.29
C LEU A 217 0.38 10.47 -15.46
N ASN A 218 -0.25 10.47 -14.29
CA ASN A 218 -0.21 11.58 -13.33
C ASN A 218 1.00 11.53 -12.38
N GLU A 219 1.94 10.59 -12.59
CA GLU A 219 3.13 10.41 -11.74
C GLU A 219 2.78 10.22 -10.25
N ASP A 220 1.62 9.59 -10.00
CA ASP A 220 1.14 9.19 -8.67
C ASP A 220 1.20 7.66 -8.52
N TYR A 221 1.18 7.18 -7.29
CA TYR A 221 1.31 5.77 -6.94
C TYR A 221 -0.04 5.16 -6.56
N LEU A 222 -0.42 4.08 -7.24
CA LEU A 222 -1.57 3.26 -6.89
C LEU A 222 -1.17 2.22 -5.85
N LEU A 223 -1.78 2.26 -4.65
CA LEU A 223 -1.47 1.33 -3.55
C LEU A 223 -2.43 0.15 -3.47
N ASN A 224 -3.68 0.35 -3.88
CA ASN A 224 -4.73 -0.67 -3.78
C ASN A 224 -5.86 -0.34 -4.74
N GLU A 225 -6.63 -1.33 -5.14
CA GLU A 225 -7.83 -1.15 -5.97
C GLU A 225 -8.97 -0.49 -5.20
N LYS A 226 -8.99 -0.64 -3.84
CA LYS A 226 -9.99 -0.03 -2.96
C LYS A 226 -9.91 1.50 -3.04
N GLY A 227 -10.99 2.10 -3.54
CA GLY A 227 -11.09 3.55 -3.67
C GLY A 227 -10.30 4.16 -4.84
N ALA A 228 -9.59 3.37 -5.64
CA ALA A 228 -8.74 3.84 -6.74
C ALA A 228 -9.49 4.72 -7.74
N VAL A 229 -10.71 4.34 -8.14
CA VAL A 229 -11.52 5.12 -9.08
C VAL A 229 -11.83 6.52 -8.54
N ALA A 230 -12.17 6.63 -7.25
CA ALA A 230 -12.47 7.93 -6.64
C ALA A 230 -11.22 8.85 -6.63
N ILE A 231 -10.05 8.29 -6.33
CA ILE A 231 -8.77 9.02 -6.34
C ILE A 231 -8.42 9.45 -7.78
N ALA A 232 -8.52 8.54 -8.76
CA ALA A 232 -8.25 8.85 -10.17
C ALA A 232 -9.12 9.98 -10.71
N MET A 233 -10.41 10.02 -10.32
CA MET A 233 -11.31 11.11 -10.68
C MET A 233 -10.91 12.46 -10.08
N PHE A 234 -10.24 12.47 -8.94
CA PHE A 234 -9.73 13.69 -8.30
C PHE A 234 -8.51 14.23 -9.05
N CYS A 235 -7.57 13.38 -9.44
CA CYS A 235 -6.41 13.75 -10.24
C CYS A 235 -6.84 14.37 -11.58
N ALA A 236 -7.76 13.73 -12.30
CA ALA A 236 -8.29 14.24 -13.58
C ALA A 236 -9.07 15.58 -13.49
N ARG A 237 -9.49 16.00 -12.28
CA ARG A 237 -10.12 17.30 -12.06
C ARG A 237 -9.11 18.40 -11.71
N ALA A 238 -8.01 18.05 -11.05
CA ALA A 238 -6.96 19.00 -10.71
C ALA A 238 -6.30 19.57 -11.97
N ASP A 239 -5.98 18.70 -12.95
CA ASP A 239 -5.39 19.14 -14.23
C ASP A 239 -6.32 20.05 -15.05
N ARG A 240 -7.66 19.86 -14.95
CA ARG A 240 -8.63 20.74 -15.62
C ARG A 240 -8.70 22.16 -15.00
N CYS A 241 -8.45 22.29 -13.71
CA CYS A 241 -8.43 23.62 -13.07
C CYS A 241 -7.20 24.45 -13.41
N GLU A 242 -6.11 23.82 -13.87
CA GLU A 242 -4.93 24.57 -14.37
C GLU A 242 -5.06 24.97 -15.83
N CYS A 243 -5.77 24.19 -16.66
CA CYS A 243 -6.01 24.53 -18.07
C CYS A 243 -6.99 25.71 -18.28
N ASP A 244 -7.88 25.98 -17.31
CA ASP A 244 -8.84 27.08 -17.39
C ASP A 244 -8.24 28.44 -16.95
N ARG A 245 -6.94 28.53 -16.72
CA ARG A 245 -6.21 29.76 -16.33
C ARG A 245 -5.33 30.36 -17.44
N PHE A 246 -5.50 29.92 -18.68
CA PHE A 246 -4.83 30.55 -19.83
C PHE A 246 -5.83 31.07 -20.86
#